data_d60e5de9269739bbbf347c1c9e8dece4
#
_entry.id   d60e5de9269739bbbf347c1c9e8dece4
#
_cell.length_a   1.000
_cell.length_b   1.000
_cell.length_c   1.000
_cell.angle_alpha   90.00
_cell.angle_beta   90.00
_cell.angle_gamma   90.00
#
_symmetry.space_group_name_H-M   'P 1'
#
loop_
_entity.id
_entity.type
_entity.pdbx_description
1 polymer ?
#
loop_
_entity_poly.entity_id
_entity_poly.type
_entity_poly.pdbx_seq_one_letter_code
_entity_poly.pdbx_strand_id
1 'polypeptide(L)'
;MTAAEDLKLAYWVPNVSGGLVVSKIEQRTDWGYDYNKKLAQLAENNGFEYALSQVRYMASYGAAYQHESTSFSLALLLATERLKVIAAVHPGLWQPGVLAKWLATADHLSNGRAAVNVVSGWFKDEFTKLGEPWLEHGERYRRSEEFIRYLREIWTSDHAELNGDFYRLHDFDLKPKPLASEGRPHPEIFQGGNSSDARGMAGRVSDWYFANGNTPEGIAEQIRDVSDVAQVHGRRVRFGVNGFVIARDTEAEAREVLREIVAKADHEAVEGFGSAVKQAGQSTGDKKGMWQDSEFADLVQYNDGFRTGLIGTPEQVARRMLEYKKVGADLILCGFLHYHEDVEYFGQNVLPILRELEAQELETVG
;
A
#
# COMPACT_ATOMS: atom_id res chain seq x y z
N MET A 1 -6.59 -28.94 -1.71
CA MET A 1 -6.29 -27.77 -0.87
C MET A 1 -4.91 -27.29 -1.32
N THR A 2 -4.80 -26.11 -1.92
CA THR A 2 -3.47 -25.50 -2.18
C THR A 2 -2.83 -25.25 -0.82
N ALA A 3 -1.55 -25.61 -0.67
CA ALA A 3 -0.79 -25.27 0.54
C ALA A 3 -0.98 -23.78 0.82
N ALA A 4 -1.23 -23.41 2.07
CA ALA A 4 -1.38 -22.00 2.42
C ALA A 4 -0.05 -21.29 2.09
N GLU A 5 -0.11 -20.28 1.22
CA GLU A 5 1.07 -19.48 0.88
C GLU A 5 1.61 -18.79 2.14
N ASP A 6 2.93 -18.57 2.19
CA ASP A 6 3.55 -17.79 3.24
C ASP A 6 3.05 -16.33 3.20
N LEU A 7 2.99 -15.71 4.37
CA LEU A 7 2.65 -14.29 4.49
C LEU A 7 3.67 -13.45 3.74
N LYS A 8 3.22 -12.69 2.73
CA LYS A 8 4.08 -11.84 1.91
C LYS A 8 4.48 -10.59 2.68
N LEU A 9 5.64 -10.08 2.35
CA LEU A 9 6.19 -8.88 2.94
C LEU A 9 6.36 -7.80 1.89
N ALA A 10 5.88 -6.61 2.22
CA ALA A 10 6.11 -5.39 1.47
C ALA A 10 6.70 -4.32 2.38
N TYR A 11 7.36 -3.31 1.81
CA TYR A 11 7.75 -2.13 2.55
C TYR A 11 7.30 -0.84 1.85
N TRP A 12 7.03 0.19 2.65
CA TRP A 12 6.81 1.53 2.15
C TRP A 12 8.12 2.14 1.68
N VAL A 13 8.19 2.51 0.42
CA VAL A 13 9.35 3.24 -0.12
C VAL A 13 9.38 4.64 0.45
N PRO A 14 10.46 5.05 1.12
CA PRO A 14 10.61 6.42 1.61
C PRO A 14 11.06 7.36 0.47
N ASN A 15 10.22 7.50 -0.57
CA ASN A 15 10.44 8.47 -1.66
C ASN A 15 9.98 9.89 -1.27
N VAL A 16 9.89 10.16 0.03
CA VAL A 16 9.43 11.38 0.67
C VAL A 16 10.39 11.81 1.77
N SER A 17 10.66 13.10 1.90
CA SER A 17 11.46 13.62 3.00
C SER A 17 10.70 13.52 4.33
N GLY A 18 11.42 13.40 5.45
CA GLY A 18 10.82 13.29 6.78
C GLY A 18 10.44 11.87 7.19
N GLY A 19 10.75 10.85 6.39
CA GLY A 19 10.48 9.44 6.73
C GLY A 19 8.98 9.08 6.73
N LEU A 20 8.59 8.08 7.53
CA LEU A 20 7.21 7.59 7.59
C LEU A 20 6.46 7.94 8.88
N VAL A 21 7.06 8.69 9.77
CA VAL A 21 6.39 9.23 10.95
C VAL A 21 6.48 10.75 10.99
N VAL A 22 5.40 11.40 11.35
CA VAL A 22 5.28 12.86 11.48
C VAL A 22 5.86 13.27 12.84
N SER A 23 7.17 13.12 12.99
CA SER A 23 7.88 13.31 14.25
C SER A 23 9.24 13.96 14.01
N LYS A 24 9.69 14.76 14.99
CA LYS A 24 11.03 15.36 15.03
C LYS A 24 12.08 14.42 15.62
N ILE A 25 11.74 13.15 15.83
CA ILE A 25 12.71 12.12 16.16
C ILE A 25 13.71 11.96 15.04
N GLU A 26 14.95 11.62 15.37
CA GLU A 26 15.91 11.25 14.33
C GLU A 26 15.38 10.05 13.53
N GLN A 27 15.28 10.23 12.22
CA GLN A 27 14.96 9.17 11.28
C GLN A 27 16.14 9.04 10.31
N ARG A 28 16.94 7.97 10.46
CA ARG A 28 18.05 7.68 9.53
C ARG A 28 17.50 7.11 8.22
N THR A 29 16.70 7.95 7.55
CA THR A 29 15.97 7.65 6.34
C THR A 29 16.15 8.80 5.36
N ASP A 30 16.51 8.50 4.14
CA ASP A 30 16.71 9.50 3.08
C ASP A 30 15.75 9.23 1.92
N TRP A 31 15.23 10.29 1.32
CA TRP A 31 14.29 10.23 0.21
C TRP A 31 14.95 10.10 -1.17
N GLY A 32 16.27 10.26 -1.23
CA GLY A 32 17.05 10.21 -2.47
C GLY A 32 17.16 8.83 -3.08
N TYR A 33 17.48 8.82 -4.38
CA TYR A 33 17.54 7.57 -5.14
C TYR A 33 18.62 6.59 -4.64
N ASP A 34 19.83 7.09 -4.34
CA ASP A 34 20.93 6.21 -3.93
C ASP A 34 20.64 5.46 -2.63
N TYR A 35 19.97 6.13 -1.67
CA TYR A 35 19.50 5.51 -0.45
C TYR A 35 18.45 4.43 -0.74
N ASN A 36 17.43 4.78 -1.52
CA ASN A 36 16.32 3.88 -1.84
C ASN A 36 16.73 2.71 -2.72
N LYS A 37 17.70 2.90 -3.63
CA LYS A 37 18.28 1.80 -4.39
C LYS A 37 18.93 0.75 -3.48
N LYS A 38 19.75 1.19 -2.52
CA LYS A 38 20.37 0.29 -1.53
C LYS A 38 19.32 -0.37 -0.66
N LEU A 39 18.30 0.37 -0.24
CA LEU A 39 17.20 -0.16 0.54
C LEU A 39 16.43 -1.24 -0.23
N ALA A 40 16.10 -1.02 -1.50
CA ALA A 40 15.38 -2.00 -2.32
C ALA A 40 16.16 -3.30 -2.46
N GLN A 41 17.46 -3.22 -2.69
CA GLN A 41 18.35 -4.38 -2.76
C GLN A 41 18.47 -5.08 -1.40
N LEU A 42 18.57 -4.33 -0.31
CA LEU A 42 18.60 -4.86 1.06
C LEU A 42 17.29 -5.58 1.39
N ALA A 43 16.13 -4.96 1.11
CA ALA A 43 14.82 -5.54 1.34
C ALA A 43 14.61 -6.84 0.54
N GLU A 44 14.96 -6.83 -0.75
CA GLU A 44 14.92 -8.02 -1.60
C GLU A 44 15.76 -9.18 -1.03
N ASN A 45 16.94 -8.88 -0.47
CA ASN A 45 17.82 -9.88 0.12
C ASN A 45 17.37 -10.33 1.53
N ASN A 46 16.50 -9.55 2.19
CA ASN A 46 15.91 -9.86 3.48
C ASN A 46 14.46 -10.35 3.39
N GLY A 47 14.05 -10.89 2.22
CA GLY A 47 12.80 -11.62 2.05
C GLY A 47 11.56 -10.76 1.80
N PHE A 48 11.73 -9.47 1.48
CA PHE A 48 10.62 -8.64 1.02
C PHE A 48 10.32 -8.92 -0.45
N GLU A 49 9.05 -9.15 -0.76
CA GLU A 49 8.59 -9.45 -2.12
C GLU A 49 8.08 -8.20 -2.86
N TYR A 50 7.62 -7.18 -2.11
CA TYR A 50 7.06 -5.97 -2.68
C TYR A 50 7.63 -4.70 -2.05
N ALA A 51 7.65 -3.64 -2.86
CA ALA A 51 7.87 -2.27 -2.42
C ALA A 51 6.72 -1.39 -2.94
N LEU A 52 6.21 -0.47 -2.13
CA LEU A 52 5.15 0.47 -2.53
C LEU A 52 5.67 1.90 -2.49
N SER A 53 5.78 2.54 -3.67
CA SER A 53 6.11 3.96 -3.78
C SER A 53 4.90 4.83 -3.50
N GLN A 54 5.06 5.82 -2.62
CA GLN A 54 3.99 6.73 -2.25
C GLN A 54 3.68 7.72 -3.37
N VAL A 55 2.38 8.03 -3.57
CA VAL A 55 1.94 9.07 -4.50
C VAL A 55 1.68 10.37 -3.78
N ARG A 56 2.33 11.43 -4.24
CA ARG A 56 2.10 12.84 -3.96
C ARG A 56 2.69 13.67 -5.10
N TYR A 57 1.98 14.68 -5.53
CA TYR A 57 2.50 15.70 -6.45
C TYR A 57 2.90 16.96 -5.69
N MET A 58 2.55 17.04 -4.42
CA MET A 58 2.91 18.12 -3.51
C MET A 58 3.34 17.52 -2.18
N ALA A 59 4.51 17.89 -1.68
CA ALA A 59 4.91 17.56 -0.32
C ALA A 59 3.99 18.25 0.70
N SER A 60 3.70 17.57 1.82
CA SER A 60 2.77 18.07 2.83
C SER A 60 3.01 17.43 4.20
N TYR A 61 2.52 18.07 5.25
CA TYR A 61 2.44 17.51 6.61
C TYR A 61 3.76 16.89 7.10
N GLY A 62 4.78 17.73 7.29
CA GLY A 62 6.10 17.32 7.76
C GLY A 62 7.09 16.90 6.66
N ALA A 63 6.65 16.77 5.42
CA ALA A 63 7.51 16.53 4.27
C ALA A 63 7.78 17.84 3.47
N ALA A 64 9.01 18.03 3.03
CA ALA A 64 9.40 19.15 2.17
C ALA A 64 9.57 18.73 0.70
N TYR A 65 9.92 17.47 0.45
CA TYR A 65 10.22 16.94 -0.88
C TYR A 65 9.58 15.57 -1.05
N GLN A 66 9.11 15.30 -2.27
CA GLN A 66 8.56 14.00 -2.67
C GLN A 66 8.87 13.73 -4.13
N HIS A 67 9.37 12.54 -4.44
CA HIS A 67 9.52 12.08 -5.81
C HIS A 67 8.20 11.55 -6.37
N GLU A 68 8.03 11.74 -7.69
CA GLU A 68 6.91 11.17 -8.43
C GLU A 68 6.99 9.63 -8.40
N SER A 69 5.85 9.01 -8.10
CA SER A 69 5.76 7.59 -7.77
C SER A 69 6.13 6.66 -8.93
N THR A 70 5.66 6.93 -10.15
CA THR A 70 5.83 5.99 -11.28
C THR A 70 7.27 5.97 -11.76
N SER A 71 7.89 7.13 -11.94
CA SER A 71 9.30 7.25 -12.32
C SER A 71 10.23 6.65 -11.27
N PHE A 72 9.93 6.88 -9.98
CA PHE A 72 10.72 6.34 -8.90
C PHE A 72 10.58 4.80 -8.80
N SER A 73 9.35 4.29 -8.98
CA SER A 73 9.09 2.84 -9.05
C SER A 73 9.86 2.16 -10.18
N LEU A 74 9.90 2.76 -11.38
CA LEU A 74 10.68 2.23 -12.49
C LEU A 74 12.18 2.17 -12.16
N ALA A 75 12.71 3.21 -11.52
CA ALA A 75 14.11 3.23 -11.11
C ALA A 75 14.44 2.09 -10.11
N LEU A 76 13.54 1.79 -9.16
CA LEU A 76 13.71 0.67 -8.23
C LEU A 76 13.56 -0.70 -8.90
N LEU A 77 12.61 -0.85 -9.84
CA LEU A 77 12.47 -2.07 -10.66
C LEU A 77 13.77 -2.39 -11.41
N LEU A 78 14.41 -1.38 -11.98
CA LEU A 78 15.68 -1.55 -12.71
C LEU A 78 16.89 -1.78 -11.79
N ALA A 79 16.77 -1.45 -10.51
CA ALA A 79 17.83 -1.63 -9.52
C ALA A 79 17.78 -2.97 -8.77
N THR A 80 16.74 -3.78 -8.99
CA THR A 80 16.45 -5.05 -8.31
C THR A 80 16.17 -6.17 -9.32
N GLU A 81 16.20 -7.42 -8.87
CA GLU A 81 16.05 -8.60 -9.74
C GLU A 81 14.72 -9.35 -9.49
N ARG A 82 14.23 -9.39 -8.26
CA ARG A 82 13.06 -10.17 -7.82
C ARG A 82 11.94 -9.33 -7.25
N LEU A 83 12.29 -8.19 -6.63
CA LEU A 83 11.36 -7.30 -5.95
C LEU A 83 10.31 -6.77 -6.92
N LYS A 84 9.04 -6.95 -6.60
CA LYS A 84 7.92 -6.31 -7.29
C LYS A 84 7.75 -4.90 -6.74
N VAL A 85 7.51 -3.93 -7.62
CA VAL A 85 7.30 -2.53 -7.19
C VAL A 85 5.92 -2.06 -7.60
N ILE A 86 5.19 -1.56 -6.61
CA ILE A 86 3.84 -1.06 -6.73
C ILE A 86 3.91 0.47 -6.86
N ALA A 87 3.59 0.99 -8.04
CA ALA A 87 3.49 2.43 -8.26
C ALA A 87 2.11 2.94 -7.83
N ALA A 88 2.03 3.83 -6.86
CA ALA A 88 0.77 4.44 -6.49
C ALA A 88 0.42 5.59 -7.44
N VAL A 89 -0.86 5.67 -7.85
CA VAL A 89 -1.37 6.67 -8.80
C VAL A 89 -2.73 7.22 -8.38
N HIS A 90 -3.05 8.44 -8.80
CA HIS A 90 -4.37 9.04 -8.63
C HIS A 90 -5.14 9.04 -9.96
N PRO A 91 -6.27 8.31 -10.10
CA PRO A 91 -7.23 8.53 -11.17
C PRO A 91 -7.67 10.00 -11.18
N GLY A 92 -7.78 10.59 -12.38
CA GLY A 92 -8.03 12.02 -12.54
C GLY A 92 -6.77 12.85 -12.80
N LEU A 93 -5.62 12.41 -12.31
CA LEU A 93 -4.30 12.95 -12.69
C LEU A 93 -3.62 12.09 -13.76
N TRP A 94 -4.22 10.94 -14.09
CA TRP A 94 -3.77 10.03 -15.13
C TRP A 94 -4.89 9.67 -16.10
N GLN A 95 -4.57 9.60 -17.36
CA GLN A 95 -5.43 9.01 -18.38
C GLN A 95 -5.13 7.49 -18.43
N PRO A 96 -6.16 6.59 -18.38
CA PRO A 96 -5.92 5.15 -18.24
C PRO A 96 -5.08 4.53 -19.35
N GLY A 97 -5.24 4.95 -20.61
CA GLY A 97 -4.41 4.45 -21.72
C GLY A 97 -2.95 4.85 -21.61
N VAL A 98 -2.65 6.06 -21.09
CA VAL A 98 -1.29 6.52 -20.85
C VAL A 98 -0.63 5.71 -19.72
N LEU A 99 -1.35 5.49 -18.62
CA LEU A 99 -0.85 4.66 -17.53
C LEU A 99 -0.70 3.19 -17.95
N ALA A 100 -1.67 2.65 -18.71
CA ALA A 100 -1.58 1.29 -19.23
C ALA A 100 -0.33 1.08 -20.09
N LYS A 101 0.04 2.08 -20.88
CA LYS A 101 1.27 2.06 -21.70
C LYS A 101 2.52 2.12 -20.84
N TRP A 102 2.53 3.00 -19.83
CA TRP A 102 3.63 3.09 -18.89
C TRP A 102 3.85 1.75 -18.16
N LEU A 103 2.77 1.17 -17.60
CA LEU A 103 2.84 -0.11 -16.89
C LEU A 103 3.29 -1.26 -17.80
N ALA A 104 2.82 -1.33 -19.04
CA ALA A 104 3.30 -2.33 -20.00
C ALA A 104 4.81 -2.19 -20.24
N THR A 105 5.31 -0.97 -20.38
CA THR A 105 6.74 -0.70 -20.55
C THR A 105 7.53 -1.10 -19.31
N ALA A 106 7.11 -0.66 -18.13
CA ALA A 106 7.76 -1.00 -16.85
C ALA A 106 7.76 -2.52 -16.61
N ASP A 107 6.68 -3.19 -16.98
CA ASP A 107 6.52 -4.64 -16.86
C ASP A 107 7.51 -5.41 -17.74
N HIS A 108 7.68 -4.99 -19.00
CA HIS A 108 8.70 -5.56 -19.90
C HIS A 108 10.11 -5.31 -19.40
N LEU A 109 10.42 -4.08 -18.97
CA LEU A 109 11.75 -3.72 -18.47
C LEU A 109 12.12 -4.45 -17.18
N SER A 110 11.13 -4.82 -16.38
CA SER A 110 11.33 -5.53 -15.11
C SER A 110 11.02 -7.02 -15.16
N ASN A 111 10.71 -7.58 -16.32
CA ASN A 111 10.34 -8.98 -16.50
C ASN A 111 9.14 -9.40 -15.61
N GLY A 112 8.04 -8.63 -15.68
CA GLY A 112 6.78 -8.99 -15.03
C GLY A 112 6.65 -8.56 -13.56
N ARG A 113 7.43 -7.58 -13.08
CA ARG A 113 7.46 -7.17 -11.67
C ARG A 113 6.75 -5.85 -11.36
N ALA A 114 6.20 -5.18 -12.36
CA ALA A 114 5.44 -3.95 -12.17
C ALA A 114 4.03 -4.22 -11.65
N ALA A 115 3.60 -3.39 -10.69
CA ALA A 115 2.24 -3.38 -10.16
C ALA A 115 1.76 -1.94 -9.94
N VAL A 116 0.48 -1.75 -9.71
CA VAL A 116 -0.12 -0.42 -9.50
C VAL A 116 -1.02 -0.40 -8.29
N ASN A 117 -0.96 0.69 -7.50
CA ASN A 117 -1.91 1.00 -6.45
C ASN A 117 -2.77 2.20 -6.85
N VAL A 118 -4.06 1.97 -7.05
CA VAL A 118 -5.01 3.00 -7.46
C VAL A 118 -5.57 3.68 -6.22
N VAL A 119 -5.21 4.96 -6.02
CA VAL A 119 -5.58 5.76 -4.85
C VAL A 119 -6.64 6.79 -5.27
N SER A 120 -7.87 6.64 -4.77
CA SER A 120 -9.01 7.49 -5.15
C SER A 120 -8.86 8.97 -4.75
N GLY A 121 -7.95 9.26 -3.83
CA GLY A 121 -7.58 10.60 -3.39
C GLY A 121 -8.19 10.99 -2.04
N TRP A 122 -7.39 11.64 -1.20
CA TRP A 122 -7.80 12.18 0.09
C TRP A 122 -7.30 13.62 0.31
N PHE A 123 -6.25 14.04 -0.42
CA PHE A 123 -5.65 15.37 -0.31
C PHE A 123 -6.22 16.30 -1.38
N LYS A 124 -7.26 17.06 -1.03
CA LYS A 124 -8.02 17.92 -1.93
C LYS A 124 -7.13 18.93 -2.67
N ASP A 125 -6.22 19.58 -1.94
CA ASP A 125 -5.37 20.65 -2.48
C ASP A 125 -4.50 20.16 -3.66
N GLU A 126 -4.05 18.92 -3.63
CA GLU A 126 -3.24 18.34 -4.69
C GLU A 126 -4.00 18.31 -6.02
N PHE A 127 -5.27 17.92 -6.00
CA PHE A 127 -6.11 17.93 -7.20
C PHE A 127 -6.42 19.34 -7.67
N THR A 128 -6.93 20.19 -6.78
CA THR A 128 -7.40 21.53 -7.15
C THR A 128 -6.27 22.44 -7.62
N LYS A 129 -5.07 22.31 -7.05
CA LYS A 129 -3.89 23.10 -7.48
C LYS A 129 -3.30 22.61 -8.80
N LEU A 130 -3.58 21.38 -9.20
CA LEU A 130 -3.24 20.85 -10.53
C LEU A 130 -4.35 21.09 -11.58
N GLY A 131 -5.43 21.79 -11.18
CA GLY A 131 -6.53 22.12 -12.09
C GLY A 131 -7.61 21.05 -12.23
N GLU A 132 -7.52 19.96 -11.45
CA GLU A 132 -8.52 18.92 -11.45
C GLU A 132 -9.66 19.21 -10.46
N PRO A 133 -10.90 18.90 -10.82
CA PRO A 133 -12.02 19.07 -9.91
C PRO A 133 -11.93 18.09 -8.74
N TRP A 134 -12.23 18.57 -7.54
CA TRP A 134 -12.42 17.71 -6.40
C TRP A 134 -13.82 17.12 -6.41
N LEU A 135 -13.93 15.85 -6.79
CA LEU A 135 -15.19 15.14 -6.86
C LEU A 135 -15.70 14.76 -5.45
N GLU A 136 -17.01 14.60 -5.31
CA GLU A 136 -17.61 14.00 -4.13
C GLU A 136 -17.05 12.60 -3.86
N HIS A 137 -17.13 12.13 -2.61
CA HIS A 137 -16.50 10.91 -2.17
C HIS A 137 -16.86 9.71 -3.04
N GLY A 138 -18.15 9.43 -3.22
CA GLY A 138 -18.62 8.31 -4.04
C GLY A 138 -18.19 8.42 -5.51
N GLU A 139 -18.18 9.65 -6.07
CA GLU A 139 -17.74 9.89 -7.44
C GLU A 139 -16.25 9.62 -7.64
N ARG A 140 -15.40 9.89 -6.62
CA ARG A 140 -13.98 9.54 -6.69
C ARG A 140 -13.78 8.02 -6.80
N TYR A 141 -14.58 7.23 -6.07
CA TYR A 141 -14.53 5.76 -6.17
C TYR A 141 -15.14 5.24 -7.47
N ARG A 142 -16.22 5.84 -7.97
CA ARG A 142 -16.75 5.51 -9.30
C ARG A 142 -15.72 5.75 -10.40
N ARG A 143 -15.02 6.89 -10.36
CA ARG A 143 -13.92 7.20 -11.28
C ARG A 143 -12.79 6.18 -11.17
N SER A 144 -12.41 5.81 -9.97
CA SER A 144 -11.35 4.81 -9.76
C SER A 144 -11.77 3.42 -10.24
N GLU A 145 -13.01 3.02 -10.05
CA GLU A 145 -13.53 1.76 -10.55
C GLU A 145 -13.53 1.70 -12.07
N GLU A 146 -14.02 2.77 -12.73
CA GLU A 146 -13.97 2.89 -14.18
C GLU A 146 -12.52 2.85 -14.69
N PHE A 147 -11.62 3.57 -14.04
CA PHE A 147 -10.19 3.57 -14.36
C PHE A 147 -9.57 2.16 -14.31
N ILE A 148 -9.84 1.39 -13.25
CA ILE A 148 -9.36 0.01 -13.09
C ILE A 148 -9.95 -0.91 -14.19
N ARG A 149 -11.26 -0.80 -14.50
CA ARG A 149 -11.88 -1.57 -15.56
C ARG A 149 -11.22 -1.28 -16.91
N TYR A 150 -10.90 0.00 -17.16
CA TYR A 150 -10.25 0.43 -18.39
C TYR A 150 -8.82 -0.10 -18.50
N LEU A 151 -8.03 -0.07 -17.41
CA LEU A 151 -6.71 -0.67 -17.42
C LEU A 151 -6.76 -2.14 -17.82
N ARG A 152 -7.68 -2.91 -17.23
CA ARG A 152 -7.82 -4.34 -17.56
C ARG A 152 -8.23 -4.54 -19.02
N GLU A 153 -9.23 -3.82 -19.50
CA GLU A 153 -9.69 -3.92 -20.88
C GLU A 153 -8.56 -3.60 -21.85
N ILE A 154 -7.82 -2.51 -21.63
CA ILE A 154 -6.69 -2.11 -22.47
C ILE A 154 -5.58 -3.19 -22.50
N TRP A 155 -5.33 -3.86 -21.39
CA TRP A 155 -4.26 -4.88 -21.31
C TRP A 155 -4.67 -6.21 -21.94
N THR A 156 -5.95 -6.56 -21.93
CA THR A 156 -6.42 -7.91 -22.29
C THR A 156 -7.14 -7.96 -23.63
N SER A 157 -7.64 -6.83 -24.15
CA SER A 157 -8.38 -6.76 -25.41
C SER A 157 -7.58 -6.04 -26.47
N ASP A 158 -7.68 -6.50 -27.72
CA ASP A 158 -7.27 -5.74 -28.89
C ASP A 158 -8.38 -4.74 -29.23
N HIS A 159 -8.01 -3.54 -29.73
CA HIS A 159 -8.96 -2.52 -30.15
C HIS A 159 -9.99 -2.13 -29.07
N ALA A 160 -9.50 -1.74 -27.87
CA ALA A 160 -10.36 -1.32 -26.77
C ALA A 160 -11.21 -0.09 -27.14
N GLU A 161 -12.53 -0.26 -27.08
CA GLU A 161 -13.52 0.79 -27.31
C GLU A 161 -14.30 1.02 -26.01
N LEU A 162 -14.08 2.15 -25.36
CA LEU A 162 -14.60 2.45 -24.01
C LEU A 162 -15.22 3.84 -23.99
N ASN A 163 -16.47 3.95 -23.54
CA ASN A 163 -17.20 5.20 -23.45
C ASN A 163 -17.86 5.32 -22.07
N GLY A 164 -17.08 5.68 -21.08
CA GLY A 164 -17.52 5.81 -19.69
C GLY A 164 -17.92 7.24 -19.30
N ASP A 165 -18.24 7.39 -18.04
CA ASP A 165 -18.60 8.69 -17.45
C ASP A 165 -17.39 9.61 -17.30
N PHE A 166 -16.22 9.04 -17.02
CA PHE A 166 -14.99 9.79 -16.73
C PHE A 166 -13.95 9.70 -17.82
N TYR A 167 -13.87 8.58 -18.54
CA TYR A 167 -12.84 8.33 -19.55
C TYR A 167 -13.45 7.79 -20.84
N ARG A 168 -12.75 8.05 -21.96
CA ARG A 168 -13.12 7.55 -23.28
C ARG A 168 -11.90 7.10 -24.03
N LEU A 169 -12.03 5.98 -24.75
CA LEU A 169 -11.02 5.43 -25.66
C LEU A 169 -11.72 4.99 -26.94
N HIS A 170 -11.09 5.24 -28.07
CA HIS A 170 -11.61 4.85 -29.37
C HIS A 170 -10.58 3.99 -30.10
N ASP A 171 -10.93 2.75 -30.39
CA ASP A 171 -10.13 1.80 -31.16
C ASP A 171 -8.66 1.72 -30.66
N PHE A 172 -8.48 1.68 -29.33
CA PHE A 172 -7.16 1.76 -28.73
C PHE A 172 -6.52 0.37 -28.62
N ASP A 173 -5.51 0.12 -29.47
CA ASP A 173 -4.71 -1.11 -29.46
C ASP A 173 -3.36 -0.87 -28.79
N LEU A 174 -3.23 -1.30 -27.54
CA LEU A 174 -1.98 -1.20 -26.78
C LEU A 174 -0.96 -2.26 -27.23
N LYS A 175 0.18 -1.83 -27.75
CA LYS A 175 1.32 -2.71 -28.10
C LYS A 175 2.65 -2.12 -27.59
N PRO A 176 3.52 -2.93 -26.91
CA PRO A 176 3.20 -4.28 -26.45
C PRO A 176 2.16 -4.29 -25.32
N LYS A 177 1.46 -5.40 -25.17
CA LYS A 177 0.70 -5.71 -23.97
C LYS A 177 1.67 -5.97 -22.81
N PRO A 178 1.27 -5.86 -21.52
CA PRO A 178 2.07 -6.35 -20.41
C PRO A 178 2.40 -7.84 -20.56
N LEU A 179 3.43 -8.29 -19.88
CA LEU A 179 3.77 -9.70 -19.82
C LEU A 179 2.70 -10.46 -19.04
N ALA A 180 2.01 -11.39 -19.69
CA ALA A 180 1.04 -12.28 -19.05
C ALA A 180 1.68 -13.64 -18.76
N SER A 181 1.27 -14.26 -17.65
CA SER A 181 1.63 -15.63 -17.28
C SER A 181 0.44 -16.32 -16.62
N GLU A 182 0.55 -17.63 -16.39
CA GLU A 182 -0.45 -18.36 -15.63
C GLU A 182 -0.60 -17.72 -14.23
N GLY A 183 -1.83 -17.38 -13.84
CA GLY A 183 -2.14 -16.68 -12.59
C GLY A 183 -1.85 -15.17 -12.57
N ARG A 184 -1.26 -14.61 -13.63
CA ARG A 184 -0.97 -13.18 -13.78
C ARG A 184 -1.31 -12.69 -15.19
N PRO A 185 -2.59 -12.47 -15.51
CA PRO A 185 -3.01 -12.04 -16.85
C PRO A 185 -2.61 -10.58 -17.17
N HIS A 186 -2.32 -9.78 -16.18
CA HIS A 186 -1.92 -8.37 -16.27
C HIS A 186 -1.14 -7.95 -15.00
N PRO A 187 -0.54 -6.74 -14.96
CA PRO A 187 0.01 -6.19 -13.72
C PRO A 187 -0.98 -6.21 -12.56
N GLU A 188 -0.53 -6.57 -11.36
CA GLU A 188 -1.39 -6.63 -10.18
C GLU A 188 -1.93 -5.25 -9.82
N ILE A 189 -3.23 -5.17 -9.51
CA ILE A 189 -3.93 -3.94 -9.15
C ILE A 189 -4.25 -3.96 -7.66
N PHE A 190 -3.63 -3.05 -6.94
CA PHE A 190 -3.85 -2.77 -5.54
C PHE A 190 -4.78 -1.56 -5.37
N GLN A 191 -5.51 -1.53 -4.27
CA GLN A 191 -6.36 -0.40 -3.90
C GLN A 191 -6.57 -0.42 -2.40
N GLY A 192 -6.65 0.75 -1.78
CA GLY A 192 -6.94 0.92 -0.36
C GLY A 192 -8.13 1.81 -0.09
N GLY A 193 -8.52 1.89 1.15
CA GLY A 193 -9.61 2.71 1.64
C GLY A 193 -10.49 1.94 2.63
N ASN A 194 -11.15 2.65 3.57
CA ASN A 194 -11.93 2.00 4.62
C ASN A 194 -13.45 2.21 4.51
N SER A 195 -13.91 3.13 3.65
CA SER A 195 -15.35 3.38 3.46
C SER A 195 -16.04 2.20 2.76
N SER A 196 -17.37 2.15 2.86
CA SER A 196 -18.19 1.19 2.12
C SER A 196 -17.96 1.27 0.59
N ASP A 197 -17.79 2.48 0.05
CA ASP A 197 -17.44 2.68 -1.37
C ASP A 197 -16.09 2.02 -1.71
N ALA A 198 -15.07 2.19 -0.84
CA ALA A 198 -13.75 1.59 -1.04
C ALA A 198 -13.80 0.05 -0.98
N ARG A 199 -14.45 -0.50 0.06
CA ARG A 199 -14.60 -1.95 0.25
C ARG A 199 -15.41 -2.56 -0.90
N GLY A 200 -16.50 -1.90 -1.30
CA GLY A 200 -17.32 -2.33 -2.44
C GLY A 200 -16.55 -2.32 -3.75
N MET A 201 -15.80 -1.25 -4.05
CA MET A 201 -14.95 -1.17 -5.25
C MET A 201 -13.89 -2.27 -5.24
N ALA A 202 -13.22 -2.51 -4.10
CA ALA A 202 -12.20 -3.55 -3.99
C ALA A 202 -12.75 -4.92 -4.37
N GLY A 203 -13.89 -5.32 -3.82
CA GLY A 203 -14.54 -6.60 -4.15
C GLY A 203 -14.91 -6.72 -5.62
N ARG A 204 -15.33 -5.62 -6.26
CA ARG A 204 -15.75 -5.64 -7.67
C ARG A 204 -14.59 -5.67 -8.66
N VAL A 205 -13.47 -4.97 -8.36
CA VAL A 205 -12.46 -4.73 -9.41
C VAL A 205 -10.99 -4.87 -9.01
N SER A 206 -10.62 -4.96 -7.73
CA SER A 206 -9.21 -4.99 -7.33
C SER A 206 -8.68 -6.42 -7.22
N ASP A 207 -7.37 -6.62 -7.38
CA ASP A 207 -6.70 -7.90 -7.10
C ASP A 207 -6.26 -7.97 -5.64
N TRP A 208 -5.90 -6.81 -5.10
CA TRP A 208 -5.48 -6.62 -3.72
C TRP A 208 -6.24 -5.47 -3.07
N TYR A 209 -6.58 -5.64 -1.81
CA TYR A 209 -7.10 -4.59 -0.95
C TYR A 209 -6.12 -4.30 0.18
N PHE A 210 -5.68 -3.04 0.29
CA PHE A 210 -4.90 -2.56 1.43
C PHE A 210 -5.79 -1.97 2.51
N ALA A 211 -5.74 -2.55 3.71
CA ALA A 211 -6.31 -1.96 4.91
C ALA A 211 -5.28 -1.08 5.64
N ASN A 212 -5.73 0.03 6.25
CA ASN A 212 -4.92 0.71 7.25
C ASN A 212 -4.68 -0.17 8.47
N GLY A 213 -3.70 0.18 9.27
CA GLY A 213 -3.39 -0.53 10.51
C GLY A 213 -4.62 -0.59 11.43
N ASN A 214 -4.92 -1.78 11.93
CA ASN A 214 -5.96 -2.04 12.90
C ASN A 214 -5.63 -3.34 13.66
N THR A 215 -6.42 -3.71 14.67
CA THR A 215 -6.30 -5.01 15.33
C THR A 215 -6.66 -6.16 14.37
N PRO A 216 -6.22 -7.41 14.63
CA PRO A 216 -6.60 -8.55 13.81
C PRO A 216 -8.12 -8.71 13.65
N GLU A 217 -8.90 -8.43 14.68
CA GLU A 217 -10.36 -8.49 14.65
C GLU A 217 -10.96 -7.43 13.71
N GLY A 218 -10.43 -6.20 13.76
CA GLY A 218 -10.85 -5.12 12.86
C GLY A 218 -10.45 -5.40 11.40
N ILE A 219 -9.31 -6.05 11.17
CA ILE A 219 -8.90 -6.50 9.83
C ILE A 219 -9.80 -7.64 9.35
N ALA A 220 -10.14 -8.61 10.22
CA ALA A 220 -11.06 -9.69 9.88
C ALA A 220 -12.44 -9.18 9.41
N GLU A 221 -12.97 -8.12 10.03
CA GLU A 221 -14.21 -7.47 9.58
C GLU A 221 -14.07 -6.93 8.15
N GLN A 222 -13.00 -6.18 7.88
CA GLN A 222 -12.77 -5.61 6.55
C GLN A 222 -12.59 -6.68 5.48
N ILE A 223 -11.88 -7.76 5.80
CA ILE A 223 -11.70 -8.92 4.93
C ILE A 223 -13.05 -9.55 4.57
N ARG A 224 -13.93 -9.76 5.56
CA ARG A 224 -15.28 -10.30 5.31
C ARG A 224 -16.08 -9.40 4.38
N ASP A 225 -16.16 -8.10 4.68
CA ASP A 225 -16.93 -7.15 3.88
C ASP A 225 -16.50 -7.14 2.40
N VAL A 226 -15.19 -7.12 2.14
CA VAL A 226 -14.65 -7.14 0.78
C VAL A 226 -14.85 -8.50 0.11
N SER A 227 -14.66 -9.59 0.85
CA SER A 227 -14.82 -10.97 0.35
C SER A 227 -16.27 -11.26 -0.05
N ASP A 228 -17.23 -10.77 0.72
CA ASP A 228 -18.67 -10.94 0.42
C ASP A 228 -19.03 -10.26 -0.91
N VAL A 229 -18.53 -9.04 -1.13
CA VAL A 229 -18.72 -8.37 -2.43
C VAL A 229 -17.99 -9.12 -3.55
N ALA A 230 -16.76 -9.55 -3.34
CA ALA A 230 -15.98 -10.27 -4.33
C ALA A 230 -16.67 -11.59 -4.75
N GLN A 231 -17.21 -12.32 -3.78
CA GLN A 231 -17.94 -13.58 -4.02
C GLN A 231 -19.16 -13.36 -4.93
N VAL A 232 -19.95 -12.30 -4.72
CA VAL A 232 -21.09 -11.95 -5.57
C VAL A 232 -20.65 -11.74 -7.02
N HIS A 233 -19.44 -11.25 -7.24
CA HIS A 233 -18.87 -10.99 -8.56
C HIS A 233 -18.01 -12.15 -9.11
N GLY A 234 -18.00 -13.33 -8.44
CA GLY A 234 -17.19 -14.47 -8.85
C GLY A 234 -15.69 -14.21 -8.78
N ARG A 235 -15.24 -13.33 -7.88
CA ARG A 235 -13.85 -12.89 -7.74
C ARG A 235 -13.25 -13.34 -6.41
N ARG A 236 -11.93 -13.39 -6.36
CA ARG A 236 -11.14 -13.48 -5.15
C ARG A 236 -10.26 -12.22 -5.04
N VAL A 237 -10.23 -11.60 -3.87
CA VAL A 237 -9.34 -10.49 -3.53
C VAL A 237 -8.32 -10.97 -2.51
N ARG A 238 -7.09 -10.52 -2.61
CA ARG A 238 -6.05 -10.72 -1.61
C ARG A 238 -5.93 -9.49 -0.71
N PHE A 239 -5.43 -9.68 0.51
CA PHE A 239 -5.50 -8.67 1.56
C PHE A 239 -4.12 -8.29 2.08
N GLY A 240 -3.78 -6.99 1.98
CA GLY A 240 -2.61 -6.40 2.59
C GLY A 240 -2.98 -5.50 3.78
N VAL A 241 -2.17 -5.53 4.82
CA VAL A 241 -2.35 -4.71 6.03
C VAL A 241 -1.17 -3.76 6.19
N ASN A 242 -1.45 -2.45 6.35
CA ASN A 242 -0.43 -1.48 6.69
C ASN A 242 0.01 -1.67 8.14
N GLY A 243 1.31 -1.82 8.37
CA GLY A 243 1.89 -1.94 9.69
C GLY A 243 3.13 -1.06 9.86
N PHE A 244 3.41 -0.65 11.09
CA PHE A 244 4.68 -0.02 11.43
C PHE A 244 5.42 -0.92 12.41
N VAL A 245 6.61 -1.35 12.02
CA VAL A 245 7.38 -2.36 12.75
C VAL A 245 8.43 -1.68 13.63
N ILE A 246 8.39 -2.01 14.92
CA ILE A 246 9.44 -1.64 15.88
C ILE A 246 9.88 -2.92 16.59
N ALA A 247 10.86 -3.63 16.03
CA ALA A 247 11.43 -4.82 16.61
C ALA A 247 12.76 -4.47 17.31
N ARG A 248 12.88 -4.84 18.58
CA ARG A 248 14.10 -4.62 19.40
C ARG A 248 14.39 -5.86 20.24
N ASP A 249 15.58 -5.94 20.85
CA ASP A 249 15.99 -7.09 21.66
C ASP A 249 15.07 -7.28 22.88
N THR A 250 14.51 -6.19 23.38
CA THR A 250 13.53 -6.22 24.48
C THR A 250 12.26 -5.45 24.13
N GLU A 251 11.14 -5.88 24.71
CA GLU A 251 9.85 -5.18 24.57
C GLU A 251 9.93 -3.74 25.15
N ALA A 252 10.69 -3.57 26.22
CA ALA A 252 10.87 -2.25 26.85
C ALA A 252 11.53 -1.25 25.89
N GLU A 253 12.56 -1.67 25.16
CA GLU A 253 13.24 -0.84 24.16
C GLU A 253 12.30 -0.52 22.99
N ALA A 254 11.55 -1.51 22.48
CA ALA A 254 10.61 -1.28 21.39
C ALA A 254 9.51 -0.27 21.78
N ARG A 255 8.97 -0.39 22.99
CA ARG A 255 7.97 0.53 23.52
C ARG A 255 8.54 1.92 23.81
N GLU A 256 9.82 2.02 24.21
CA GLU A 256 10.48 3.31 24.39
C GLU A 256 10.60 4.06 23.06
N VAL A 257 11.00 3.37 21.98
CA VAL A 257 11.05 3.97 20.63
C VAL A 257 9.68 4.53 20.24
N LEU A 258 8.59 3.77 20.45
CA LEU A 258 7.24 4.27 20.16
C LEU A 258 6.91 5.52 20.98
N ARG A 259 7.19 5.50 22.30
CA ARG A 259 6.95 6.66 23.18
C ARG A 259 7.72 7.88 22.70
N GLU A 260 8.98 7.70 22.31
CA GLU A 260 9.83 8.78 21.80
C GLU A 260 9.30 9.35 20.47
N ILE A 261 8.86 8.50 19.54
CA ILE A 261 8.24 8.93 18.28
C ILE A 261 7.04 9.84 18.57
N VAL A 262 6.14 9.41 19.44
CA VAL A 262 4.91 10.17 19.79
C VAL A 262 5.25 11.43 20.60
N ALA A 263 6.17 11.36 21.55
CA ALA A 263 6.56 12.52 22.36
C ALA A 263 7.25 13.63 21.54
N LYS A 264 7.93 13.26 20.45
CA LYS A 264 8.57 14.21 19.52
C LYS A 264 7.71 14.50 18.29
N ALA A 265 6.42 14.14 18.29
CA ALA A 265 5.53 14.41 17.15
C ALA A 265 5.55 15.88 16.73
N ASP A 266 5.48 16.14 15.44
CA ASP A 266 5.25 17.48 14.89
C ASP A 266 3.75 17.79 14.98
N HIS A 267 3.33 18.40 16.10
CA HIS A 267 1.92 18.66 16.38
C HIS A 267 1.20 19.43 15.27
N GLU A 268 1.83 20.46 14.71
CA GLU A 268 1.23 21.26 13.63
C GLU A 268 1.00 20.40 12.38
N ALA A 269 1.97 19.59 12.00
CA ALA A 269 1.86 18.72 10.84
C ALA A 269 0.85 17.57 11.07
N VAL A 270 0.80 16.97 12.25
CA VAL A 270 -0.17 15.91 12.61
C VAL A 270 -1.60 16.47 12.63
N GLU A 271 -1.82 17.65 13.22
CA GLU A 271 -3.14 18.30 13.25
C GLU A 271 -3.60 18.72 11.85
N GLY A 272 -2.68 19.24 11.03
CA GLY A 272 -2.94 19.56 9.63
C GLY A 272 -3.36 18.33 8.83
N PHE A 273 -2.65 17.22 8.95
CA PHE A 273 -3.01 15.94 8.35
C PHE A 273 -4.38 15.46 8.83
N GLY A 274 -4.60 15.41 10.15
CA GLY A 274 -5.89 15.01 10.75
C GLY A 274 -7.06 15.83 10.26
N SER A 275 -6.88 17.15 10.09
CA SER A 275 -7.89 18.04 9.54
C SER A 275 -8.21 17.73 8.08
N ALA A 276 -7.19 17.49 7.25
CA ALA A 276 -7.36 17.17 5.83
C ALA A 276 -8.09 15.84 5.62
N VAL A 277 -7.73 14.79 6.37
CA VAL A 277 -8.37 13.47 6.25
C VAL A 277 -9.80 13.48 6.78
N LYS A 278 -10.09 14.24 7.84
CA LYS A 278 -11.47 14.45 8.32
C LYS A 278 -12.32 15.18 7.28
N GLN A 279 -11.78 16.21 6.64
CA GLN A 279 -12.48 16.92 5.57
C GLN A 279 -12.78 16.01 4.38
N ALA A 280 -11.83 15.17 3.98
CA ALA A 280 -12.02 14.21 2.89
C ALA A 280 -13.07 13.12 3.22
N GLY A 281 -13.20 12.76 4.50
CA GLY A 281 -14.16 11.77 5.00
C GLY A 281 -15.56 12.33 5.31
N GLN A 282 -15.75 13.65 5.43
CA GLN A 282 -17.05 14.25 5.80
C GLN A 282 -18.17 13.96 4.80
N SER A 283 -17.85 13.67 3.55
CA SER A 283 -18.80 13.31 2.50
C SER A 283 -19.12 11.81 2.41
N THR A 284 -18.61 10.98 3.34
CA THR A 284 -18.97 9.55 3.38
C THR A 284 -20.34 9.37 4.02
N GLY A 285 -21.27 8.72 3.32
CA GLY A 285 -22.64 8.50 3.82
C GLY A 285 -22.72 7.61 5.06
N ASP A 286 -21.74 6.72 5.25
CA ASP A 286 -21.68 5.75 6.35
C ASP A 286 -20.76 6.17 7.51
N LYS A 287 -20.12 7.32 7.40
CA LYS A 287 -19.14 7.85 8.37
C LYS A 287 -17.96 6.90 8.68
N LYS A 288 -17.73 5.88 7.84
CA LYS A 288 -16.60 4.94 7.95
C LYS A 288 -15.41 5.39 7.09
N GLY A 289 -15.02 6.65 7.21
CA GLY A 289 -13.82 7.17 6.55
C GLY A 289 -12.54 6.49 7.08
N MET A 290 -11.51 6.42 6.23
CA MET A 290 -10.15 6.10 6.67
C MET A 290 -9.75 7.08 7.79
N TRP A 291 -9.11 6.67 8.85
CA TRP A 291 -8.73 7.49 10.03
C TRP A 291 -9.87 8.07 10.87
N GLN A 292 -11.13 7.62 10.72
CA GLN A 292 -12.24 8.19 11.47
C GLN A 292 -12.08 8.02 12.99
N ASP A 293 -11.57 6.85 13.40
CA ASP A 293 -11.38 6.45 14.79
C ASP A 293 -9.92 6.57 15.25
N SER A 294 -9.07 7.26 14.46
CA SER A 294 -7.65 7.44 14.78
C SER A 294 -7.48 8.55 15.81
N GLU A 295 -6.76 8.25 16.88
CA GLU A 295 -6.32 9.20 17.88
C GLU A 295 -5.08 9.96 17.41
N PHE A 296 -4.65 10.99 18.15
CA PHE A 296 -3.47 11.78 17.82
C PHE A 296 -2.22 10.90 17.63
N ALA A 297 -2.00 9.96 18.54
CA ALA A 297 -0.84 9.06 18.47
C ALA A 297 -0.85 8.18 17.21
N ASP A 298 -2.03 7.74 16.76
CA ASP A 298 -2.20 6.96 15.54
C ASP A 298 -1.84 7.79 14.30
N LEU A 299 -2.25 9.07 14.28
CA LEU A 299 -2.01 9.99 13.17
C LEU A 299 -0.54 10.43 13.02
N VAL A 300 0.30 10.15 14.00
CA VAL A 300 1.76 10.34 13.88
C VAL A 300 2.34 9.44 12.80
N GLN A 301 1.69 8.32 12.51
CA GLN A 301 2.00 7.44 11.37
C GLN A 301 0.79 7.43 10.41
N TYR A 302 1.01 7.83 9.15
CA TYR A 302 -0.03 8.15 8.15
C TYR A 302 -1.08 7.05 7.87
N ASN A 303 -0.80 5.80 8.17
CA ASN A 303 -1.66 4.66 7.83
C ASN A 303 -2.06 3.83 9.06
N ASP A 304 -2.13 4.47 10.23
CA ASP A 304 -2.49 3.82 11.51
C ASP A 304 -1.61 2.60 11.86
N GLY A 305 -0.39 2.55 11.34
CA GLY A 305 0.48 1.39 11.45
C GLY A 305 0.80 0.97 12.89
N PHE A 306 0.79 1.90 13.85
CA PHE A 306 1.00 1.59 15.26
C PHE A 306 -0.11 0.74 15.88
N ARG A 307 -1.34 0.86 15.38
CA ARG A 307 -2.51 0.08 15.84
C ARG A 307 -2.36 -1.42 15.57
N THR A 308 -1.47 -1.80 14.66
CA THR A 308 -1.20 -3.22 14.39
C THR A 308 -0.52 -3.94 15.56
N GLY A 309 0.18 -3.20 16.43
CA GLY A 309 0.94 -3.78 17.51
C GLY A 309 2.16 -4.60 17.07
N LEU A 310 2.72 -4.33 15.89
CA LEU A 310 3.98 -4.93 15.41
C LEU A 310 5.19 -4.30 16.13
N ILE A 311 5.11 -4.26 17.48
CA ILE A 311 6.01 -3.53 18.36
C ILE A 311 6.40 -4.45 19.53
N GLY A 312 7.67 -4.83 19.62
CA GLY A 312 8.14 -5.74 20.65
C GLY A 312 9.43 -6.45 20.28
N THR A 313 9.65 -7.62 20.89
CA THR A 313 10.75 -8.51 20.51
C THR A 313 10.48 -9.16 19.15
N PRO A 314 11.51 -9.72 18.49
CA PRO A 314 11.32 -10.47 17.25
C PRO A 314 10.24 -11.55 17.32
N GLU A 315 10.21 -12.30 18.41
CA GLU A 315 9.19 -13.32 18.68
C GLU A 315 7.78 -12.71 18.76
N GLN A 316 7.60 -11.61 19.48
CA GLN A 316 6.31 -10.93 19.63
C GLN A 316 5.81 -10.40 18.30
N VAL A 317 6.70 -9.78 17.51
CA VAL A 317 6.36 -9.25 16.18
C VAL A 317 5.98 -10.40 15.24
N ALA A 318 6.74 -11.48 15.18
CA ALA A 318 6.46 -12.64 14.34
C ALA A 318 5.11 -13.30 14.70
N ARG A 319 4.81 -13.50 15.99
CA ARG A 319 3.52 -14.02 16.46
C ARG A 319 2.38 -13.10 16.08
N ARG A 320 2.55 -11.80 16.21
CA ARG A 320 1.54 -10.81 15.82
C ARG A 320 1.27 -10.84 14.31
N MET A 321 2.30 -11.01 13.47
CA MET A 321 2.14 -11.19 12.03
C MET A 321 1.36 -12.48 11.70
N LEU A 322 1.62 -13.57 12.42
CA LEU A 322 0.87 -14.81 12.24
C LEU A 322 -0.62 -14.64 12.60
N GLU A 323 -0.97 -13.82 13.60
CA GLU A 323 -2.37 -13.50 13.92
C GLU A 323 -3.07 -12.83 12.73
N TYR A 324 -2.40 -11.90 12.03
CA TYR A 324 -2.95 -11.30 10.80
C TYR A 324 -3.12 -12.33 9.68
N LYS A 325 -2.16 -13.23 9.50
CA LYS A 325 -2.30 -14.34 8.53
C LYS A 325 -3.51 -15.21 8.86
N LYS A 326 -3.72 -15.55 10.13
CA LYS A 326 -4.83 -16.39 10.60
C LYS A 326 -6.20 -15.76 10.33
N VAL A 327 -6.32 -14.46 10.34
CA VAL A 327 -7.57 -13.76 9.98
C VAL A 327 -7.73 -13.50 8.49
N GLY A 328 -6.77 -13.91 7.67
CA GLY A 328 -6.86 -13.89 6.21
C GLY A 328 -6.05 -12.80 5.52
N ALA A 329 -5.11 -12.15 6.21
CA ALA A 329 -4.15 -11.28 5.54
C ALA A 329 -3.14 -12.10 4.74
N ASP A 330 -2.90 -11.70 3.49
CA ASP A 330 -1.92 -12.32 2.58
C ASP A 330 -0.58 -11.56 2.58
N LEU A 331 -0.57 -10.31 3.07
CA LEU A 331 0.59 -9.43 3.01
C LEU A 331 0.60 -8.42 4.17
N ILE A 332 1.79 -8.15 4.72
CA ILE A 332 2.02 -7.00 5.60
C ILE A 332 2.89 -5.97 4.86
N LEU A 333 2.38 -4.74 4.77
CA LEU A 333 3.11 -3.59 4.24
C LEU A 333 3.77 -2.84 5.39
N CYS A 334 5.07 -3.02 5.54
CA CYS A 334 5.85 -2.56 6.68
C CYS A 334 6.36 -1.13 6.49
N GLY A 335 6.17 -0.28 7.49
CA GLY A 335 6.92 0.95 7.70
C GLY A 335 7.97 0.75 8.79
N PHE A 336 9.08 1.47 8.70
CA PHE A 336 10.19 1.41 9.66
C PHE A 336 10.67 2.82 10.03
N LEU A 337 11.31 2.96 11.17
CA LEU A 337 11.90 4.23 11.60
C LEU A 337 13.26 4.48 10.94
N HIS A 338 14.15 3.49 11.00
CA HIS A 338 15.49 3.50 10.44
C HIS A 338 15.60 2.39 9.40
N TYR A 339 15.24 2.68 8.15
CA TYR A 339 14.95 1.65 7.17
C TYR A 339 16.07 0.64 6.93
N HIS A 340 17.32 1.06 6.74
CA HIS A 340 18.39 0.11 6.45
C HIS A 340 18.61 -0.84 7.63
N GLU A 341 18.72 -0.29 8.83
CA GLU A 341 18.97 -1.07 10.05
C GLU A 341 17.78 -1.94 10.42
N ASP A 342 16.56 -1.37 10.37
CA ASP A 342 15.35 -2.08 10.79
C ASP A 342 14.95 -3.19 9.80
N VAL A 343 15.16 -2.99 8.48
CA VAL A 343 14.90 -4.02 7.45
C VAL A 343 15.89 -5.18 7.59
N GLU A 344 17.17 -4.88 7.82
CA GLU A 344 18.18 -5.91 8.03
C GLU A 344 17.91 -6.68 9.33
N TYR A 345 17.63 -5.97 10.43
CA TYR A 345 17.28 -6.60 11.70
C TYR A 345 16.02 -7.48 11.59
N PHE A 346 15.00 -7.01 10.91
CA PHE A 346 13.77 -7.75 10.66
C PHE A 346 14.05 -9.04 9.86
N GLY A 347 14.79 -8.95 8.78
CA GLY A 347 15.12 -10.11 7.93
C GLY A 347 15.93 -11.18 8.66
N GLN A 348 16.82 -10.76 9.57
CA GLN A 348 17.69 -11.66 10.32
C GLN A 348 17.03 -12.26 11.58
N ASN A 349 16.14 -11.51 12.24
CA ASN A 349 15.64 -11.89 13.56
C ASN A 349 14.14 -12.17 13.61
N VAL A 350 13.30 -11.48 12.81
CA VAL A 350 11.84 -11.66 12.83
C VAL A 350 11.39 -12.68 11.79
N LEU A 351 11.87 -12.53 10.55
CA LEU A 351 11.41 -13.36 9.44
C LEU A 351 11.66 -14.86 9.64
N PRO A 352 12.82 -15.33 10.14
CA PRO A 352 13.03 -16.76 10.38
C PRO A 352 12.01 -17.34 11.38
N ILE A 353 11.71 -16.60 12.46
CA ILE A 353 10.72 -17.01 13.45
C ILE A 353 9.32 -17.07 12.83
N LEU A 354 8.97 -16.08 12.02
CA LEU A 354 7.67 -16.09 11.31
C LEU A 354 7.54 -17.33 10.43
N ARG A 355 8.55 -17.66 9.63
CA ARG A 355 8.55 -18.84 8.74
C ARG A 355 8.46 -20.15 9.52
N GLU A 356 9.13 -20.24 10.67
CA GLU A 356 9.03 -21.41 11.55
C GLU A 356 7.60 -21.56 12.12
N LEU A 357 7.00 -20.46 12.60
CA LEU A 357 5.63 -20.46 13.10
C LEU A 357 4.61 -20.85 12.02
N GLU A 358 4.79 -20.36 10.79
CA GLU A 358 3.94 -20.73 9.65
C GLU A 358 4.02 -22.22 9.31
N ALA A 359 5.23 -22.78 9.33
CA ALA A 359 5.43 -24.21 9.10
C ALA A 359 4.76 -25.09 10.18
N GLN A 360 4.87 -24.72 11.46
CA GLN A 360 4.23 -25.40 12.59
C GLN A 360 2.69 -25.40 12.49
N GLU A 361 2.09 -24.27 12.04
CA GLU A 361 0.63 -24.20 11.83
C GLU A 361 0.17 -25.15 10.73
N LEU A 362 0.93 -25.31 9.65
CA LEU A 362 0.61 -26.24 8.57
C LEU A 362 0.62 -27.70 9.05
N GLU A 363 1.55 -28.08 9.94
CA GLU A 363 1.64 -29.42 10.52
C GLU A 363 0.48 -29.75 11.47
N THR A 364 -0.08 -28.71 12.13
CA THR A 364 -1.20 -28.90 13.08
C THR A 364 -2.58 -29.03 12.40
N VAL A 365 -2.71 -28.61 11.15
CA VAL A 365 -3.98 -28.61 10.37
C VAL A 365 -4.04 -29.80 9.39
N GLY A 366 -2.92 -30.50 9.14
CA GLY A 366 -2.84 -31.70 8.27
C GLY A 366 -3.04 -32.98 9.04
#